data_c273ad89d7c1a3997a2d4270d9e8f9e8
#
_entry.id   c273ad89d7c1a3997a2d4270d9e8f9e8
#
_cell.length_a   1.000
_cell.length_b   1.000
_cell.length_c   1.000
_cell.angle_alpha   90.00
_cell.angle_beta   90.00
_cell.angle_gamma   90.00
#
_symmetry.space_group_name_H-M   'P 1'
#
loop_
_entity.id
_entity.type
_entity.pdbx_description
1 polymer ?
#
loop_
_entity_poly.entity_id
_entity_poly.type
_entity_poly.pdbx_seq_one_letter_code
_entity_poly.pdbx_strand_id
1 'polypeptide(L)'
;TRYWRDWSSDVCSSDLLGATREAREGQRLVIGPWPHWVNLSRTLSGMDFGPHAVTDLDAYVSRFFDYWLRGLKDNGLAAEPRVHVFVVGANQWWEADDWPLPGTRRVDFYLHSGGRANTHRGDGRLSRESPAAEPHDRYDSDPLDPVRVLWNMHEGPVDDRPVSSRADVLCYTSEALEESLDVVGPVSAVLYSSSSARDCDWHVRLVDVHPDGSARFLCHGLLRARFRNGFDHPEFLQSDLIERYEIDMTATGVRFLPGHRIRVEVSSSWFSRFDRNPQTDAPNWMQDERMPVVAQQRVYHDAGHASHISLPVIAVAPK
;
A
#
# COMPACT_ATOMS: atom_id res chain seq x y z
N THR A 1 19.54 10.22 11.07
CA THR A 1 18.74 9.00 11.03
C THR A 1 17.33 9.17 10.38
N ARG A 2 16.99 10.31 9.81
CA ARG A 2 15.74 10.55 9.08
C ARG A 2 15.88 10.55 7.56
N TYR A 3 17.09 10.45 7.01
CA TYR A 3 17.39 10.66 5.59
C TYR A 3 17.08 9.46 4.67
N TRP A 4 16.76 8.28 5.19
CA TRP A 4 16.70 7.05 4.40
C TRP A 4 15.29 6.56 4.08
N ARG A 5 14.27 7.22 4.62
CA ARG A 5 12.86 6.94 4.27
C ARG A 5 12.39 7.66 3.00
N ASP A 6 13.20 8.59 2.47
CA ASP A 6 12.78 9.51 1.42
C ASP A 6 13.10 9.07 -0.02
N TRP A 7 13.59 7.82 -0.20
CA TRP A 7 13.92 7.28 -1.53
C TRP A 7 12.95 6.19 -2.01
N SER A 8 11.78 6.06 -1.41
CA SER A 8 10.70 5.26 -2.00
C SER A 8 10.12 6.01 -3.19
N SER A 9 9.43 5.29 -4.08
CA SER A 9 8.65 5.89 -5.17
C SER A 9 7.58 6.88 -4.71
N ASP A 10 7.44 7.05 -3.41
CA ASP A 10 6.52 7.96 -2.72
C ASP A 10 7.12 9.33 -2.40
N VAL A 11 8.32 9.61 -2.85
CA VAL A 11 8.93 10.94 -2.76
C VAL A 11 7.95 12.03 -3.19
N CYS A 12 7.05 11.74 -4.13
CA CYS A 12 6.03 12.69 -4.56
C CYS A 12 4.86 12.87 -3.60
N SER A 13 4.56 11.89 -2.73
CA SER A 13 3.39 11.96 -1.82
C SER A 13 3.74 12.48 -0.42
N SER A 14 5.01 12.46 -0.04
CA SER A 14 5.49 12.91 1.27
C SER A 14 6.10 14.31 1.26
N ASP A 15 6.23 14.95 0.10
CA ASP A 15 7.09 16.10 -0.11
C ASP A 15 6.55 17.47 0.32
N LEU A 16 5.47 17.54 1.06
CA LEU A 16 5.17 18.74 1.83
C LEU A 16 6.23 19.02 2.93
N LEU A 17 7.26 18.18 2.98
CA LEU A 17 8.39 18.25 3.93
C LEU A 17 9.64 18.94 3.35
N GLY A 18 9.51 19.80 2.35
CA GLY A 18 10.64 20.54 1.75
C GLY A 18 11.61 21.12 2.77
N ALA A 19 12.91 21.19 2.43
CA ALA A 19 13.99 21.56 3.33
C ALA A 19 13.84 22.97 3.95
N THR A 20 13.20 23.89 3.23
CA THR A 20 12.94 25.26 3.71
C THR A 20 11.44 25.49 3.88
N ARG A 21 11.09 26.52 4.68
CA ARG A 21 9.70 26.95 4.83
C ARG A 21 9.07 27.32 3.48
N GLU A 22 9.79 28.09 2.67
CA GLU A 22 9.34 28.50 1.33
C GLU A 22 9.11 27.30 0.41
N ALA A 23 10.02 26.32 0.44
CA ALA A 23 9.84 25.08 -0.32
C ALA A 23 8.59 24.31 0.12
N ARG A 24 8.36 24.17 1.44
CA ARG A 24 7.15 23.50 1.96
C ARG A 24 5.86 24.22 1.59
N GLU A 25 5.84 25.55 1.73
CA GLU A 25 4.66 26.35 1.39
C GLU A 25 4.39 26.38 -0.13
N GLY A 26 5.43 26.17 -0.93
CA GLY A 26 5.35 26.11 -2.39
C GLY A 26 4.86 24.78 -2.95
N GLN A 27 4.97 23.68 -2.20
CA GLN A 27 4.59 22.37 -2.67
C GLN A 27 3.08 22.20 -2.79
N ARG A 28 2.67 21.35 -3.74
CA ARG A 28 1.27 20.98 -3.99
C ARG A 28 1.20 19.47 -4.19
N LEU A 29 0.19 18.85 -3.61
CA LEU A 29 -0.07 17.41 -3.75
C LEU A 29 -1.45 17.21 -4.36
N VAL A 30 -1.49 16.54 -5.52
CA VAL A 30 -2.74 16.17 -6.18
C VAL A 30 -2.75 14.66 -6.42
N ILE A 31 -3.66 13.94 -5.75
CA ILE A 31 -3.83 12.49 -5.89
C ILE A 31 -5.21 12.23 -6.48
N GLY A 32 -5.25 11.77 -7.73
CA GLY A 32 -6.48 11.44 -8.43
C GLY A 32 -6.67 9.93 -8.63
N PRO A 33 -7.87 9.49 -9.03
CA PRO A 33 -8.20 8.07 -9.25
C PRO A 33 -7.75 7.61 -10.64
N TRP A 34 -6.51 7.91 -11.02
CA TRP A 34 -6.01 7.74 -12.38
C TRP A 34 -4.94 6.65 -12.46
N PRO A 35 -4.90 5.88 -13.56
CA PRO A 35 -3.76 5.03 -13.87
C PRO A 35 -2.60 5.88 -14.41
N HIS A 36 -1.61 5.23 -15.02
CA HIS A 36 -0.46 5.93 -15.61
C HIS A 36 -0.85 7.02 -16.62
N TRP A 37 -1.94 6.86 -17.34
CA TRP A 37 -2.52 7.92 -18.19
C TRP A 37 -3.44 8.81 -17.35
N VAL A 38 -2.79 9.76 -16.73
CA VAL A 38 -3.41 10.66 -15.76
C VAL A 38 -4.53 11.46 -16.42
N ASN A 39 -5.67 11.55 -15.72
CA ASN A 39 -6.78 12.48 -16.03
C ASN A 39 -7.48 12.31 -17.40
N LEU A 40 -7.36 11.12 -18.04
CA LEU A 40 -7.98 10.89 -19.35
C LEU A 40 -9.39 10.29 -19.28
N SER A 41 -9.74 9.63 -18.18
CA SER A 41 -11.01 8.93 -18.04
C SER A 41 -11.49 8.98 -16.58
N ARG A 42 -12.81 9.08 -16.42
CA ARG A 42 -13.47 8.90 -15.12
C ARG A 42 -13.75 7.43 -14.80
N THR A 43 -13.51 6.54 -15.76
CA THR A 43 -13.76 5.11 -15.62
C THR A 43 -12.43 4.36 -15.61
N LEU A 44 -12.24 3.50 -14.62
CA LEU A 44 -11.07 2.65 -14.48
C LEU A 44 -11.51 1.22 -14.16
N SER A 45 -11.05 0.25 -14.92
CA SER A 45 -11.38 -1.18 -14.73
C SER A 45 -12.87 -1.46 -14.52
N GLY A 46 -13.72 -0.78 -15.30
CA GLY A 46 -15.17 -0.91 -15.25
C GLY A 46 -15.87 -0.14 -14.10
N MET A 47 -15.10 0.55 -13.26
CA MET A 47 -15.65 1.43 -12.21
C MET A 47 -15.76 2.86 -12.73
N ASP A 48 -16.92 3.49 -12.57
CA ASP A 48 -17.12 4.91 -12.86
C ASP A 48 -17.03 5.72 -11.55
N PHE A 49 -16.01 6.57 -11.46
CA PHE A 49 -15.79 7.45 -10.31
C PHE A 49 -16.55 8.78 -10.38
N GLY A 50 -17.41 8.92 -11.38
CA GLY A 50 -18.26 10.11 -11.54
C GLY A 50 -17.56 11.27 -12.25
N PRO A 51 -18.32 12.37 -12.51
CA PRO A 51 -17.85 13.48 -13.34
C PRO A 51 -16.68 14.25 -12.73
N HIS A 52 -16.52 14.21 -11.41
CA HIS A 52 -15.42 14.91 -10.72
C HIS A 52 -14.09 14.18 -10.77
N ALA A 53 -14.03 12.94 -11.27
CA ALA A 53 -12.79 12.17 -11.37
C ALA A 53 -11.83 12.72 -12.43
N VAL A 54 -12.35 13.45 -13.41
CA VAL A 54 -11.55 14.17 -14.41
C VAL A 54 -11.66 15.67 -14.11
N THR A 55 -10.52 16.35 -14.02
CA THR A 55 -10.41 17.78 -13.71
C THR A 55 -9.55 18.47 -14.75
N ASP A 56 -9.52 19.79 -14.79
CA ASP A 56 -8.61 20.56 -15.65
C ASP A 56 -7.21 20.60 -15.04
N LEU A 57 -6.52 19.46 -15.05
CA LEU A 57 -5.17 19.31 -14.51
C LEU A 57 -4.15 20.15 -15.27
N ASP A 58 -4.33 20.33 -16.59
CA ASP A 58 -3.44 21.14 -17.41
C ASP A 58 -3.49 22.61 -17.04
N ALA A 59 -4.69 23.15 -16.80
CA ALA A 59 -4.84 24.50 -16.29
C ALA A 59 -4.24 24.65 -14.88
N TYR A 60 -4.39 23.65 -14.00
CA TYR A 60 -3.79 23.65 -12.68
C TYR A 60 -2.25 23.67 -12.76
N VAL A 61 -1.66 22.78 -13.54
CA VAL A 61 -0.21 22.72 -13.75
C VAL A 61 0.33 24.01 -14.40
N SER A 62 -0.38 24.56 -15.40
CA SER A 62 0.00 25.80 -16.06
C SER A 62 0.00 26.98 -15.06
N ARG A 63 -1.03 27.09 -14.20
CA ARG A 63 -1.07 28.11 -13.15
C ARG A 63 0.06 27.96 -12.13
N PHE A 64 0.44 26.74 -11.79
CA PHE A 64 1.58 26.47 -10.92
C PHE A 64 2.89 27.01 -11.51
N PHE A 65 3.18 26.70 -12.79
CA PHE A 65 4.38 27.20 -13.46
C PHE A 65 4.34 28.70 -13.72
N ASP A 66 3.17 29.27 -14.05
CA ASP A 66 3.00 30.72 -14.17
C ASP A 66 3.34 31.46 -12.86
N TYR A 67 2.89 30.91 -11.74
CA TYR A 67 3.16 31.47 -10.42
C TYR A 67 4.65 31.44 -10.07
N TRP A 68 5.32 30.28 -10.27
CA TRP A 68 6.70 30.08 -9.83
C TRP A 68 7.74 30.54 -10.85
N LEU A 69 7.54 30.31 -12.14
CA LEU A 69 8.53 30.57 -13.17
C LEU A 69 8.33 31.91 -13.83
N ARG A 70 7.09 32.36 -14.02
CA ARG A 70 6.79 33.64 -14.68
C ARG A 70 6.48 34.75 -13.68
N GLY A 71 6.37 34.46 -12.40
CA GLY A 71 6.11 35.44 -11.35
C GLY A 71 4.68 35.98 -11.32
N LEU A 72 3.72 35.33 -12.00
CA LEU A 72 2.32 35.76 -12.02
C LEU A 72 1.61 35.38 -10.71
N LYS A 73 1.81 36.21 -9.68
CA LYS A 73 1.37 35.91 -8.30
C LYS A 73 -0.14 36.06 -8.07
N ASP A 74 -0.87 36.70 -8.98
CA ASP A 74 -2.31 36.98 -8.86
C ASP A 74 -3.20 35.91 -9.54
N ASN A 75 -2.70 34.71 -9.78
CA ASN A 75 -3.40 33.66 -10.51
C ASN A 75 -4.25 32.73 -9.64
N GLY A 76 -4.43 33.04 -8.36
CA GLY A 76 -5.26 32.30 -7.40
C GLY A 76 -4.55 31.14 -6.68
N LEU A 77 -3.40 30.66 -7.17
CA LEU A 77 -2.71 29.49 -6.62
C LEU A 77 -2.38 29.59 -5.13
N ALA A 78 -2.02 30.79 -4.67
CA ALA A 78 -1.65 31.02 -3.26
C ALA A 78 -2.83 30.90 -2.29
N ALA A 79 -4.06 31.05 -2.76
CA ALA A 79 -5.28 30.95 -1.98
C ALA A 79 -5.90 29.54 -2.00
N GLU A 80 -5.39 28.64 -2.84
CA GLU A 80 -5.90 27.27 -2.94
C GLU A 80 -5.24 26.37 -1.89
N PRO A 81 -5.98 25.38 -1.35
CA PRO A 81 -5.41 24.34 -0.50
C PRO A 81 -4.23 23.64 -1.20
N ARG A 82 -3.25 23.20 -0.40
CA ARG A 82 -2.05 22.56 -0.95
C ARG A 82 -2.24 21.10 -1.31
N VAL A 83 -3.24 20.45 -0.74
CA VAL A 83 -3.54 19.04 -0.89
C VAL A 83 -4.90 18.87 -1.52
N HIS A 84 -4.95 18.13 -2.62
CA HIS A 84 -6.18 17.69 -3.27
C HIS A 84 -6.10 16.17 -3.42
N VAL A 85 -6.95 15.43 -2.73
CA VAL A 85 -7.00 13.97 -2.82
C VAL A 85 -8.39 13.52 -3.21
N PHE A 86 -8.48 12.69 -4.25
CA PHE A 86 -9.74 12.07 -4.64
C PHE A 86 -9.98 10.82 -3.78
N VAL A 87 -11.11 10.79 -3.07
CA VAL A 87 -11.47 9.67 -2.21
C VAL A 87 -12.40 8.74 -2.97
N VAL A 88 -11.87 7.59 -3.39
CA VAL A 88 -12.62 6.53 -4.08
C VAL A 88 -13.69 5.97 -3.14
N GLY A 89 -14.87 5.67 -3.65
CA GLY A 89 -16.03 5.24 -2.86
C GLY A 89 -16.87 6.41 -2.34
N ALA A 90 -16.24 7.53 -1.93
CA ALA A 90 -16.93 8.82 -1.77
C ALA A 90 -17.08 9.53 -3.11
N ASN A 91 -16.19 9.27 -4.05
CA ASN A 91 -16.09 9.85 -5.40
C ASN A 91 -16.08 11.39 -5.38
N GLN A 92 -15.30 11.94 -4.47
CA GLN A 92 -15.17 13.37 -4.24
C GLN A 92 -13.72 13.76 -3.98
N TRP A 93 -13.37 14.99 -4.35
CA TRP A 93 -12.12 15.62 -3.95
C TRP A 93 -12.23 16.12 -2.52
N TRP A 94 -11.22 15.81 -1.72
CA TRP A 94 -11.00 16.39 -0.41
C TRP A 94 -9.79 17.31 -0.45
N GLU A 95 -9.90 18.42 0.24
CA GLU A 95 -8.91 19.48 0.20
C GLU A 95 -8.40 19.81 1.61
N ALA A 96 -7.11 20.09 1.71
CA ALA A 96 -6.47 20.47 2.97
C ALA A 96 -5.17 21.23 2.71
N ASP A 97 -4.65 21.87 3.77
CA ASP A 97 -3.38 22.58 3.73
C ASP A 97 -2.20 21.71 4.19
N ASP A 98 -2.44 20.47 4.60
CA ASP A 98 -1.39 19.59 5.10
C ASP A 98 -1.65 18.13 4.75
N TRP A 99 -0.57 17.32 4.75
CA TRP A 99 -0.58 15.88 4.52
C TRP A 99 0.25 15.15 5.57
N PRO A 100 -0.25 14.08 6.21
CA PRO A 100 -1.63 13.56 6.11
C PRO A 100 -2.69 14.60 6.46
N LEU A 101 -3.93 14.38 5.97
CA LEU A 101 -5.02 15.33 6.20
C LEU A 101 -5.22 15.60 7.70
N PRO A 102 -5.47 16.85 8.12
CA PRO A 102 -5.73 17.19 9.51
C PRO A 102 -6.87 16.34 10.10
N GLY A 103 -6.66 15.83 11.31
CA GLY A 103 -7.62 14.93 11.96
C GLY A 103 -7.45 13.44 11.65
N THR A 104 -6.52 13.08 10.77
CA THR A 104 -6.15 11.68 10.53
C THR A 104 -5.63 11.02 11.80
N ARG A 105 -6.12 9.83 12.11
CA ARG A 105 -5.65 8.98 13.21
C ARG A 105 -5.17 7.64 12.66
N ARG A 106 -4.03 7.18 13.13
CA ARG A 106 -3.57 5.83 12.84
C ARG A 106 -4.38 4.83 13.67
N VAL A 107 -4.95 3.84 13.00
CA VAL A 107 -5.71 2.75 13.62
C VAL A 107 -5.11 1.44 13.15
N ASP A 108 -4.66 0.63 14.11
CA ASP A 108 -4.07 -0.67 13.82
C ASP A 108 -5.17 -1.73 13.70
N PHE A 109 -5.01 -2.55 12.66
CA PHE A 109 -5.81 -3.75 12.43
C PHE A 109 -4.86 -4.94 12.45
N TYR A 110 -5.06 -5.83 13.42
CA TYR A 110 -4.21 -6.99 13.65
C TYR A 110 -4.62 -8.19 12.80
N LEU A 111 -3.61 -8.97 12.42
CA LEU A 111 -3.80 -10.24 11.72
C LEU A 111 -4.15 -11.31 12.73
N HIS A 112 -5.08 -12.22 12.39
CA HIS A 112 -5.52 -13.34 13.19
C HIS A 112 -5.78 -14.56 12.32
N SER A 113 -5.45 -15.75 12.81
CA SER A 113 -5.86 -17.01 12.16
C SER A 113 -5.69 -18.22 13.10
N GLY A 114 -6.27 -19.33 12.69
CA GLY A 114 -5.96 -20.65 13.25
C GLY A 114 -4.82 -21.37 12.54
N GLY A 115 -3.94 -20.64 11.80
CA GLY A 115 -2.81 -21.17 11.06
C GLY A 115 -3.15 -21.61 9.63
N ARG A 116 -4.25 -21.12 9.04
CA ARG A 116 -4.74 -21.47 7.71
C ARG A 116 -5.27 -20.28 6.94
N ALA A 117 -4.60 -19.10 7.04
CA ALA A 117 -4.99 -17.90 6.32
C ALA A 117 -4.71 -17.96 4.81
N ASN A 118 -4.19 -19.08 4.29
CA ASN A 118 -3.94 -19.29 2.88
C ASN A 118 -5.23 -19.17 2.07
N THR A 119 -5.18 -18.36 1.01
CA THR A 119 -6.31 -17.99 0.15
C THR A 119 -7.39 -17.14 0.85
N HIS A 120 -8.24 -16.52 0.04
CA HIS A 120 -9.40 -15.77 0.53
C HIS A 120 -10.49 -16.66 1.19
N ARG A 121 -10.34 -17.99 1.13
CA ARG A 121 -11.25 -18.99 1.75
C ARG A 121 -10.67 -19.56 3.03
N GLY A 122 -9.47 -19.12 3.43
CA GLY A 122 -8.84 -19.50 4.68
C GLY A 122 -9.55 -18.92 5.91
N ASP A 123 -8.94 -19.10 7.06
CA ASP A 123 -9.48 -18.65 8.34
C ASP A 123 -8.89 -17.31 8.82
N GLY A 124 -8.13 -16.61 7.95
CA GLY A 124 -7.51 -15.34 8.26
C GLY A 124 -8.54 -14.23 8.52
N ARG A 125 -8.43 -13.59 9.67
CA ARG A 125 -9.29 -12.48 10.10
C ARG A 125 -8.47 -11.23 10.36
N LEU A 126 -9.10 -10.08 10.17
CA LEU A 126 -8.52 -8.77 10.45
C LEU A 126 -9.42 -8.04 11.45
N SER A 127 -8.88 -7.61 12.58
CA SER A 127 -9.64 -6.89 13.61
C SER A 127 -8.80 -5.84 14.34
N ARG A 128 -9.46 -5.01 15.15
CA ARG A 128 -8.78 -4.04 16.02
C ARG A 128 -8.33 -4.63 17.35
N GLU A 129 -8.71 -5.85 17.65
CA GLU A 129 -8.31 -6.53 18.86
C GLU A 129 -6.88 -7.03 18.74
N SER A 130 -6.06 -6.84 19.77
CA SER A 130 -4.71 -7.39 19.78
C SER A 130 -4.76 -8.92 19.86
N PRO A 131 -3.89 -9.64 19.12
CA PRO A 131 -3.88 -11.09 19.13
C PRO A 131 -3.43 -11.66 20.48
N ALA A 132 -3.92 -12.85 20.78
CA ALA A 132 -3.54 -13.64 21.95
C ALA A 132 -2.53 -14.73 21.55
N ALA A 133 -2.71 -15.95 22.04
CA ALA A 133 -1.92 -17.11 21.65
C ALA A 133 -2.54 -17.73 20.38
N GLU A 134 -1.97 -17.42 19.24
CA GLU A 134 -2.42 -17.92 17.93
C GLU A 134 -1.26 -18.61 17.20
N PRO A 135 -1.53 -19.65 16.39
CA PRO A 135 -0.50 -20.28 15.57
C PRO A 135 -0.14 -19.38 14.40
N HIS A 136 1.12 -19.42 13.95
CA HIS A 136 1.56 -18.70 12.76
C HIS A 136 0.98 -19.33 11.48
N ASP A 137 0.79 -18.50 10.45
CA ASP A 137 0.52 -18.95 9.10
C ASP A 137 1.81 -19.26 8.34
N ARG A 138 1.71 -20.13 7.34
CA ARG A 138 2.85 -20.52 6.49
C ARG A 138 2.45 -20.73 5.05
N TYR A 139 3.38 -20.49 4.14
CA TYR A 139 3.27 -20.85 2.73
C TYR A 139 4.66 -21.11 2.13
N ASP A 140 4.69 -21.84 1.04
CA ASP A 140 5.89 -22.03 0.24
C ASP A 140 5.94 -20.97 -0.86
N SER A 141 7.04 -20.23 -0.93
CA SER A 141 7.32 -19.24 -1.97
C SER A 141 8.23 -19.83 -3.02
N ASP A 142 7.73 -19.98 -4.25
CA ASP A 142 8.51 -20.46 -5.39
C ASP A 142 8.81 -19.28 -6.34
N PRO A 143 10.08 -18.89 -6.51
CA PRO A 143 10.44 -17.84 -7.46
C PRO A 143 10.15 -18.18 -8.92
N LEU A 144 9.94 -19.47 -9.25
CA LEU A 144 9.57 -19.90 -10.60
C LEU A 144 8.07 -19.83 -10.87
N ASP A 145 7.24 -19.81 -9.82
CA ASP A 145 5.80 -19.55 -9.88
C ASP A 145 5.38 -18.36 -9.03
N PRO A 146 5.88 -17.13 -9.33
CA PRO A 146 5.63 -15.96 -8.50
C PRO A 146 4.16 -15.49 -8.56
N VAL A 147 3.70 -14.86 -7.50
CA VAL A 147 2.45 -14.07 -7.53
C VAL A 147 2.60 -12.97 -8.57
N ARG A 148 1.63 -12.88 -9.49
CA ARG A 148 1.68 -11.98 -10.64
C ARG A 148 0.70 -10.84 -10.53
N VAL A 149 1.11 -9.67 -11.03
CA VAL A 149 0.19 -8.58 -11.34
C VAL A 149 -0.78 -9.02 -12.43
N LEU A 150 -2.08 -8.83 -12.23
CA LEU A 150 -3.12 -9.19 -13.20
C LEU A 150 -3.49 -8.05 -14.16
N TRP A 151 -2.98 -6.85 -13.90
CA TRP A 151 -3.31 -5.64 -14.66
C TRP A 151 -2.03 -4.89 -15.04
N ASN A 152 -2.13 -4.08 -16.09
CA ASN A 152 -1.05 -3.19 -16.50
C ASN A 152 -1.28 -1.76 -15.96
N MET A 153 -0.25 -0.91 -16.06
CA MET A 153 -0.30 0.45 -15.55
C MET A 153 -1.35 1.37 -16.23
N HIS A 154 -1.92 0.94 -17.35
CA HIS A 154 -2.91 1.72 -18.10
C HIS A 154 -4.35 1.35 -17.74
N GLU A 155 -4.56 0.12 -17.28
CA GLU A 155 -5.90 -0.42 -17.00
C GLU A 155 -6.29 -0.27 -15.52
N GLY A 156 -5.30 -0.14 -14.65
CA GLY A 156 -5.50 -0.09 -13.20
C GLY A 156 -6.02 -1.40 -12.60
N PRO A 157 -6.36 -1.40 -11.31
CA PRO A 157 -6.73 -2.59 -10.58
C PRO A 157 -8.03 -3.20 -11.11
N VAL A 158 -7.97 -4.49 -11.38
CA VAL A 158 -9.10 -5.36 -11.72
C VAL A 158 -9.53 -6.17 -10.50
N ASP A 159 -10.45 -7.11 -10.69
CA ASP A 159 -10.81 -8.06 -9.63
C ASP A 159 -9.64 -9.01 -9.31
N ASP A 160 -9.09 -8.87 -8.12
CA ASP A 160 -7.91 -9.59 -7.64
C ASP A 160 -8.21 -10.98 -7.05
N ARG A 161 -9.45 -11.48 -7.13
CA ARG A 161 -9.79 -12.82 -6.64
C ARG A 161 -8.88 -13.95 -7.14
N PRO A 162 -8.39 -13.95 -8.40
CA PRO A 162 -7.43 -14.97 -8.83
C PRO A 162 -6.13 -14.94 -8.01
N VAL A 163 -5.64 -13.77 -7.62
CA VAL A 163 -4.47 -13.64 -6.74
C VAL A 163 -4.81 -14.12 -5.34
N SER A 164 -5.91 -13.65 -4.77
CA SER A 164 -6.39 -14.06 -3.45
C SER A 164 -6.73 -15.56 -3.33
N SER A 165 -6.77 -16.29 -4.45
CA SER A 165 -7.04 -17.74 -4.50
C SER A 165 -5.77 -18.59 -4.48
N ARG A 166 -4.58 -17.99 -4.55
CA ARG A 166 -3.31 -18.71 -4.53
C ARG A 166 -2.98 -19.20 -3.12
N ALA A 167 -2.40 -20.39 -3.02
CA ALA A 167 -2.00 -20.98 -1.74
C ALA A 167 -0.80 -20.28 -1.08
N ASP A 168 -0.03 -19.51 -1.85
CA ASP A 168 1.10 -18.69 -1.42
C ASP A 168 0.72 -17.23 -1.14
N VAL A 169 -0.58 -16.96 -0.99
CA VAL A 169 -1.12 -15.66 -0.55
C VAL A 169 -1.93 -15.87 0.72
N LEU A 170 -1.46 -15.27 1.83
CA LEU A 170 -2.21 -15.23 3.08
C LEU A 170 -3.21 -14.07 3.02
N CYS A 171 -4.46 -14.33 3.37
CA CYS A 171 -5.56 -13.36 3.31
C CYS A 171 -6.19 -13.18 4.69
N TYR A 172 -6.15 -11.94 5.20
CA TYR A 172 -6.77 -11.57 6.47
C TYR A 172 -7.89 -10.57 6.18
N THR A 173 -9.12 -10.96 6.47
CA THR A 173 -10.32 -10.21 6.07
C THR A 173 -11.13 -9.80 7.29
N SER A 174 -11.54 -8.53 7.36
CA SER A 174 -12.40 -8.02 8.43
C SER A 174 -13.83 -8.57 8.35
N GLU A 175 -14.62 -8.42 9.41
CA GLU A 175 -16.06 -8.47 9.28
C GLU A 175 -16.58 -7.41 8.31
N ALA A 176 -17.81 -7.60 7.83
CA ALA A 176 -18.45 -6.58 6.99
C ALA A 176 -18.63 -5.29 7.81
N LEU A 177 -18.26 -4.17 7.21
CA LEU A 177 -18.43 -2.88 7.85
C LEU A 177 -19.91 -2.54 7.99
N GLU A 178 -20.32 -2.12 9.17
CA GLU A 178 -21.69 -1.64 9.40
C GLU A 178 -21.86 -0.19 8.95
N GLU A 179 -20.80 0.60 9.05
CA GLU A 179 -20.73 2.00 8.65
C GLU A 179 -19.55 2.24 7.70
N SER A 180 -19.59 3.33 6.96
CA SER A 180 -18.48 3.74 6.10
C SER A 180 -17.24 4.03 6.92
N LEU A 181 -16.07 3.64 6.37
CA LEU A 181 -14.77 3.96 6.95
C LEU A 181 -13.91 4.71 5.94
N ASP A 182 -13.53 5.93 6.28
CA ASP A 182 -12.66 6.77 5.47
C ASP A 182 -11.20 6.51 5.84
N VAL A 183 -10.42 6.03 4.88
CA VAL A 183 -8.98 5.75 5.00
C VAL A 183 -8.25 6.63 3.99
N VAL A 184 -7.64 7.71 4.46
CA VAL A 184 -7.00 8.71 3.59
C VAL A 184 -5.67 9.13 4.18
N GLY A 185 -4.59 8.76 3.51
CA GLY A 185 -3.24 9.06 3.96
C GLY A 185 -2.26 7.90 3.76
N PRO A 186 -1.04 8.03 4.34
CA PRO A 186 -0.02 7.00 4.30
C PRO A 186 -0.43 5.73 5.06
N VAL A 187 -0.26 4.58 4.41
CA VAL A 187 -0.52 3.25 4.96
C VAL A 187 0.80 2.56 5.28
N SER A 188 0.87 1.81 6.36
CA SER A 188 2.04 0.98 6.67
C SER A 188 1.63 -0.35 7.29
N ALA A 189 2.49 -1.36 7.16
CA ALA A 189 2.31 -2.64 7.82
C ALA A 189 3.52 -2.98 8.69
N VAL A 190 3.28 -3.70 9.76
CA VAL A 190 4.31 -4.35 10.56
C VAL A 190 4.09 -5.85 10.46
N LEU A 191 5.08 -6.57 9.94
CA LEU A 191 5.08 -8.03 9.93
C LEU A 191 6.16 -8.55 10.87
N TYR A 192 5.78 -9.51 11.69
CA TYR A 192 6.70 -10.42 12.35
C TYR A 192 6.72 -11.70 11.55
N SER A 193 7.85 -12.02 10.95
CA SER A 193 7.93 -13.12 10.00
C SER A 193 9.30 -13.77 9.96
N SER A 194 9.35 -15.00 9.49
CA SER A 194 10.60 -15.74 9.27
C SER A 194 10.57 -16.45 7.91
N SER A 195 11.75 -16.70 7.39
CA SER A 195 11.95 -17.45 6.15
C SER A 195 12.98 -18.56 6.37
N SER A 196 12.81 -19.70 5.69
CA SER A 196 13.83 -20.74 5.64
C SER A 196 15.00 -20.36 4.74
N ALA A 197 14.88 -19.31 3.93
CA ALA A 197 15.88 -18.83 2.99
C ALA A 197 16.79 -17.75 3.58
N ARG A 198 17.86 -17.43 2.84
CA ARG A 198 18.83 -16.38 3.21
C ARG A 198 18.36 -14.97 2.84
N ASP A 199 17.35 -14.87 1.97
CA ASP A 199 16.65 -13.65 1.59
C ASP A 199 15.25 -13.98 1.11
N CYS A 200 14.34 -13.01 1.16
CA CYS A 200 12.99 -13.10 0.59
C CYS A 200 12.44 -11.71 0.38
N ASP A 201 11.28 -11.61 -0.24
CA ASP A 201 10.50 -10.37 -0.28
C ASP A 201 9.23 -10.53 0.56
N TRP A 202 8.86 -9.49 1.28
CA TRP A 202 7.57 -9.36 1.95
C TRP A 202 6.73 -8.34 1.20
N HIS A 203 5.68 -8.81 0.56
CA HIS A 203 4.73 -8.00 -0.17
C HIS A 203 3.40 -7.98 0.56
N VAL A 204 2.94 -6.79 0.93
CA VAL A 204 1.66 -6.58 1.63
C VAL A 204 0.76 -5.75 0.75
N ARG A 205 -0.51 -6.14 0.62
CA ARG A 205 -1.52 -5.43 -0.15
C ARG A 205 -2.73 -5.09 0.71
N LEU A 206 -3.31 -3.93 0.48
CA LEU A 206 -4.60 -3.53 0.98
C LEU A 206 -5.64 -3.70 -0.13
N VAL A 207 -6.74 -4.32 0.19
CA VAL A 207 -7.79 -4.70 -0.76
C VAL A 207 -9.17 -4.35 -0.19
N ASP A 208 -10.03 -3.78 -1.00
CA ASP A 208 -11.45 -3.60 -0.73
C ASP A 208 -12.24 -4.80 -1.25
N VAL A 209 -12.89 -5.54 -0.37
CA VAL A 209 -13.75 -6.66 -0.73
C VAL A 209 -15.19 -6.21 -0.72
N HIS A 210 -15.82 -6.23 -1.88
CA HIS A 210 -17.20 -5.82 -2.09
C HIS A 210 -18.19 -6.89 -1.63
N PRO A 211 -19.47 -6.54 -1.39
CA PRO A 211 -20.50 -7.50 -0.98
C PRO A 211 -20.73 -8.65 -1.97
N ASP A 212 -20.46 -8.45 -3.27
CA ASP A 212 -20.54 -9.47 -4.32
C ASP A 212 -19.31 -10.42 -4.33
N GLY A 213 -18.35 -10.19 -3.43
CA GLY A 213 -17.11 -10.93 -3.31
C GLY A 213 -15.99 -10.47 -4.25
N SER A 214 -16.23 -9.51 -5.14
CA SER A 214 -15.16 -8.92 -5.93
C SER A 214 -14.15 -8.23 -5.02
N ALA A 215 -12.86 -8.34 -5.36
CA ALA A 215 -11.74 -7.83 -4.56
C ALA A 215 -11.00 -6.75 -5.36
N ARG A 216 -10.88 -5.55 -4.81
CA ARG A 216 -10.25 -4.41 -5.48
C ARG A 216 -8.97 -4.01 -4.77
N PHE A 217 -7.87 -4.09 -5.48
CA PHE A 217 -6.58 -3.60 -5.02
C PHE A 217 -6.62 -2.09 -4.77
N LEU A 218 -6.03 -1.65 -3.66
CA LEU A 218 -5.96 -0.22 -3.28
C LEU A 218 -4.52 0.29 -3.26
N CYS A 219 -3.69 -0.26 -2.41
CA CYS A 219 -2.28 0.09 -2.30
C CYS A 219 -1.46 -1.11 -1.81
N HIS A 220 -0.15 -1.00 -1.89
CA HIS A 220 0.77 -2.06 -1.47
C HIS A 220 2.13 -1.53 -1.02
N GLY A 221 2.87 -2.39 -0.33
CA GLY A 221 4.28 -2.21 -0.06
C GLY A 221 5.05 -3.50 -0.30
N LEU A 222 6.32 -3.38 -0.70
CA LEU A 222 7.23 -4.49 -0.82
C LEU A 222 8.55 -4.14 -0.15
N LEU A 223 9.01 -5.02 0.72
CA LEU A 223 10.31 -4.93 1.36
C LEU A 223 11.13 -6.19 1.10
N ARG A 224 12.26 -6.05 0.42
CA ARG A 224 13.25 -7.11 0.33
C ARG A 224 13.95 -7.25 1.67
N ALA A 225 13.88 -8.44 2.26
CA ALA A 225 14.23 -8.68 3.66
C ALA A 225 15.69 -8.31 4.00
N ARG A 226 16.62 -8.47 3.06
CA ARG A 226 18.02 -8.02 3.25
C ARG A 226 18.17 -6.52 3.49
N PHE A 227 17.19 -5.71 3.09
CA PHE A 227 17.21 -4.25 3.26
C PHE A 227 16.36 -3.75 4.44
N ARG A 228 15.95 -4.64 5.35
CA ARG A 228 15.11 -4.29 6.51
C ARG A 228 15.73 -3.21 7.41
N ASN A 229 17.06 -3.12 7.42
CA ASN A 229 17.82 -2.15 8.22
C ASN A 229 18.33 -0.94 7.41
N GLY A 230 17.93 -0.82 6.12
CA GLY A 230 18.33 0.24 5.20
C GLY A 230 18.99 -0.29 3.93
N PHE A 231 18.92 0.48 2.85
CA PHE A 231 19.46 0.09 1.54
C PHE A 231 20.99 0.11 1.49
N ASP A 232 21.64 0.85 2.37
CA ASP A 232 23.08 0.99 2.50
C ASP A 232 23.72 -0.10 3.37
N HIS A 233 22.88 -0.88 4.08
CA HIS A 233 23.33 -1.96 4.98
C HIS A 233 22.58 -3.27 4.69
N PRO A 234 22.78 -3.89 3.50
CA PRO A 234 22.11 -5.16 3.19
C PRO A 234 22.63 -6.27 4.13
N GLU A 235 21.70 -6.94 4.78
CA GLU A 235 21.98 -8.01 5.73
C GLU A 235 21.10 -9.23 5.45
N PHE A 236 21.73 -10.35 5.09
CA PHE A 236 21.03 -11.60 4.82
C PHE A 236 20.36 -12.17 6.08
N LEU A 237 19.27 -12.88 5.87
CA LEU A 237 18.53 -13.50 6.97
C LEU A 237 19.30 -14.66 7.59
N GLN A 238 19.01 -14.89 8.87
CA GLN A 238 19.21 -16.19 9.50
C GLN A 238 17.96 -17.02 9.29
N SER A 239 18.12 -18.24 8.75
CA SER A 239 16.99 -19.13 8.50
C SER A 239 16.13 -19.32 9.76
N ASP A 240 14.84 -19.19 9.59
CA ASP A 240 13.81 -19.39 10.62
C ASP A 240 13.84 -18.42 11.81
N LEU A 241 14.73 -17.42 11.82
CA LEU A 241 14.72 -16.37 12.82
C LEU A 241 13.53 -15.42 12.57
N ILE A 242 12.75 -15.17 13.63
CA ILE A 242 11.67 -14.20 13.58
C ILE A 242 12.26 -12.80 13.59
N GLU A 243 11.94 -12.03 12.57
CA GLU A 243 12.34 -10.63 12.42
C GLU A 243 11.10 -9.74 12.31
N ARG A 244 11.25 -8.48 12.69
CA ARG A 244 10.22 -7.46 12.54
C ARG A 244 10.50 -6.62 11.30
N TYR A 245 9.52 -6.54 10.41
CA TYR A 245 9.58 -5.76 9.17
C TYR A 245 8.58 -4.60 9.23
N GLU A 246 9.06 -3.38 9.00
CA GLU A 246 8.21 -2.21 8.75
C GLU A 246 8.11 -2.00 7.24
N ILE A 247 6.90 -2.09 6.70
CA ILE A 247 6.64 -2.01 5.27
C ILE A 247 5.83 -0.75 4.99
N ASP A 248 6.41 0.17 4.25
CA ASP A 248 5.71 1.30 3.69
C ASP A 248 4.81 0.82 2.56
N MET A 249 3.51 1.08 2.65
CA MET A 249 2.50 0.66 1.68
C MET A 249 2.01 1.80 0.81
N THR A 250 2.78 2.89 0.75
CA THR A 250 2.38 4.11 0.06
C THR A 250 1.18 4.80 0.72
N ALA A 251 0.37 5.50 -0.06
CA ALA A 251 -0.80 6.19 0.43
C ALA A 251 -2.06 5.75 -0.32
N THR A 252 -3.22 5.91 0.31
CA THR A 252 -4.51 5.68 -0.34
C THR A 252 -5.52 6.76 0.03
N GLY A 253 -6.56 6.90 -0.80
CA GLY A 253 -7.74 7.70 -0.52
C GLY A 253 -8.99 6.89 -0.85
N VAL A 254 -9.58 6.23 0.15
CA VAL A 254 -10.73 5.35 -0.05
C VAL A 254 -11.75 5.50 1.07
N ARG A 255 -13.01 5.45 0.71
CA ARG A 255 -14.14 5.19 1.60
C ARG A 255 -14.59 3.75 1.41
N PHE A 256 -14.30 2.90 2.39
CA PHE A 256 -14.96 1.60 2.45
C PHE A 256 -16.43 1.81 2.79
N LEU A 257 -17.32 1.25 1.99
CA LEU A 257 -18.77 1.41 2.16
C LEU A 257 -19.34 0.35 3.13
N PRO A 258 -20.57 0.57 3.67
CA PRO A 258 -21.25 -0.46 4.45
C PRO A 258 -21.38 -1.76 3.66
N GLY A 259 -21.17 -2.89 4.31
CA GLY A 259 -21.15 -4.23 3.69
C GLY A 259 -19.82 -4.62 3.04
N HIS A 260 -18.92 -3.67 2.77
CA HIS A 260 -17.55 -3.97 2.33
C HIS A 260 -16.70 -4.53 3.46
N ARG A 261 -15.57 -5.16 3.11
CA ARG A 261 -14.60 -5.70 4.07
C ARG A 261 -13.22 -5.21 3.72
N ILE A 262 -12.43 -4.91 4.75
CA ILE A 262 -11.01 -4.62 4.60
C ILE A 262 -10.27 -5.94 4.52
N ARG A 263 -9.40 -6.12 3.54
CA ARG A 263 -8.52 -7.29 3.45
C ARG A 263 -7.07 -6.86 3.35
N VAL A 264 -6.23 -7.55 4.11
CA VAL A 264 -4.77 -7.51 3.98
C VAL A 264 -4.33 -8.84 3.38
N GLU A 265 -3.46 -8.76 2.39
CA GLU A 265 -2.88 -9.94 1.75
C GLU A 265 -1.36 -9.88 1.86
N VAL A 266 -0.75 -11.02 2.23
CA VAL A 266 0.71 -11.15 2.38
C VAL A 266 1.22 -12.23 1.45
N SER A 267 2.28 -11.91 0.69
CA SER A 267 2.96 -12.84 -0.22
C SER A 267 4.46 -12.49 -0.31
N SER A 268 5.22 -13.23 -1.14
CA SER A 268 6.66 -12.98 -1.33
C SER A 268 7.05 -12.54 -2.75
N SER A 269 6.08 -12.07 -3.54
CA SER A 269 6.36 -11.58 -4.88
C SER A 269 5.20 -10.76 -5.44
N TRP A 270 5.49 -9.91 -6.43
CA TRP A 270 4.53 -9.16 -7.22
C TRP A 270 5.09 -8.96 -8.64
N PHE A 271 5.28 -10.07 -9.35
CA PHE A 271 5.85 -10.09 -10.70
C PHE A 271 4.77 -9.68 -11.72
N SER A 272 5.01 -8.86 -12.69
CA SER A 272 6.23 -8.25 -13.18
C SER A 272 6.45 -6.80 -12.70
N ARG A 273 5.72 -6.36 -11.66
CA ARG A 273 5.94 -5.02 -11.10
C ARG A 273 7.32 -4.92 -10.43
N PHE A 274 7.71 -5.97 -9.73
CA PHE A 274 9.03 -6.15 -9.13
C PHE A 274 9.69 -7.40 -9.67
N ASP A 275 11.02 -7.41 -9.68
CA ASP A 275 11.82 -8.59 -10.02
C ASP A 275 11.59 -9.71 -8.98
N ARG A 276 11.78 -10.95 -9.41
CA ARG A 276 11.68 -12.11 -8.53
C ARG A 276 12.90 -12.17 -7.61
N ASN A 277 12.69 -12.37 -6.31
CA ASN A 277 13.77 -12.69 -5.41
C ASN A 277 14.11 -14.19 -5.54
N PRO A 278 15.34 -14.57 -5.91
CA PRO A 278 15.74 -15.98 -5.99
C PRO A 278 15.86 -16.67 -4.63
N GLN A 279 15.70 -15.94 -3.54
CA GLN A 279 15.72 -16.42 -2.15
C GLN A 279 17.09 -16.98 -1.71
N THR A 280 18.15 -16.48 -2.34
CA THR A 280 19.53 -16.87 -2.07
C THR A 280 20.32 -15.67 -1.50
N ASP A 281 21.56 -15.93 -1.10
CA ASP A 281 22.53 -14.89 -0.69
C ASP A 281 23.27 -14.25 -1.88
N ALA A 282 22.77 -14.41 -3.10
CA ALA A 282 23.36 -13.80 -4.28
C ALA A 282 23.18 -12.27 -4.27
N PRO A 283 24.16 -11.50 -4.74
CA PRO A 283 23.98 -10.09 -5.04
C PRO A 283 22.86 -9.87 -6.06
N ASN A 284 22.13 -8.73 -5.97
CA ASN A 284 20.99 -8.46 -6.85
C ASN A 284 21.32 -8.58 -8.34
N TRP A 285 22.50 -8.15 -8.77
CA TRP A 285 22.95 -8.19 -10.15
C TRP A 285 23.40 -9.59 -10.63
N MET A 286 23.56 -10.58 -9.70
CA MET A 286 23.92 -11.97 -10.03
C MET A 286 22.73 -12.93 -9.88
N GLN A 287 21.52 -12.45 -9.74
CA GLN A 287 20.34 -13.29 -9.46
C GLN A 287 20.04 -14.31 -10.54
N ASP A 288 20.36 -14.01 -11.81
CA ASP A 288 20.11 -14.93 -12.95
C ASP A 288 21.09 -16.09 -13.00
N GLU A 289 22.21 -16.02 -12.30
CA GLU A 289 23.26 -17.04 -12.33
C GLU A 289 23.07 -18.17 -11.29
N ARG A 290 22.20 -17.95 -10.29
CA ARG A 290 21.93 -18.95 -9.24
C ARG A 290 20.55 -19.53 -9.36
N MET A 291 20.45 -20.84 -9.18
CA MET A 291 19.15 -21.52 -9.14
C MET A 291 18.31 -20.95 -7.99
N PRO A 292 17.07 -20.52 -8.28
CA PRO A 292 16.16 -20.07 -7.25
C PRO A 292 15.84 -21.19 -6.25
N VAL A 293 15.58 -20.80 -5.01
CA VAL A 293 15.27 -21.73 -3.91
C VAL A 293 13.82 -21.53 -3.50
N VAL A 294 13.05 -22.60 -3.40
CA VAL A 294 11.73 -22.57 -2.76
C VAL A 294 11.93 -22.38 -1.26
N ALA A 295 11.29 -21.35 -0.69
CA ALA A 295 11.42 -21.03 0.72
C ALA A 295 10.09 -21.18 1.45
N GLN A 296 10.13 -21.73 2.66
CA GLN A 296 8.99 -21.72 3.56
C GLN A 296 8.97 -20.38 4.30
N GLN A 297 7.87 -19.66 4.12
CA GLN A 297 7.59 -18.38 4.77
C GLN A 297 6.63 -18.57 5.93
N ARG A 298 6.82 -17.82 7.03
CA ARG A 298 5.93 -17.83 8.18
C ARG A 298 5.60 -16.40 8.60
N VAL A 299 4.33 -16.15 8.88
CA VAL A 299 3.83 -14.87 9.41
C VAL A 299 3.23 -15.13 10.79
N TYR A 300 3.71 -14.39 11.78
CA TYR A 300 3.33 -14.52 13.19
C TYR A 300 2.34 -13.43 13.57
N HIS A 301 1.36 -13.79 14.38
CA HIS A 301 0.32 -12.89 14.87
C HIS A 301 -0.17 -13.34 16.25
N ASP A 302 0.79 -13.58 17.15
CA ASP A 302 0.53 -13.85 18.57
C ASP A 302 0.79 -12.58 19.42
N ALA A 303 0.58 -12.69 20.73
CA ALA A 303 0.76 -11.57 21.66
C ALA A 303 2.18 -10.98 21.68
N GLY A 304 3.20 -11.78 21.34
CA GLY A 304 4.60 -11.34 21.26
C GLY A 304 4.98 -10.80 19.89
N HIS A 305 4.19 -11.14 18.87
CA HIS A 305 4.49 -10.87 17.45
C HIS A 305 3.23 -10.37 16.74
N ALA A 306 2.67 -9.27 17.21
CA ALA A 306 1.39 -8.73 16.74
C ALA A 306 1.51 -8.05 15.37
N SER A 307 1.55 -8.85 14.29
CA SER A 307 1.53 -8.34 12.92
C SER A 307 0.23 -7.57 12.64
N HIS A 308 0.35 -6.41 12.00
CA HIS A 308 -0.79 -5.53 11.77
C HIS A 308 -0.59 -4.61 10.56
N ILE A 309 -1.67 -4.04 10.07
CA ILE A 309 -1.69 -2.88 9.18
C ILE A 309 -2.14 -1.64 9.96
N SER A 310 -1.47 -0.51 9.75
CA SER A 310 -1.84 0.79 10.31
C SER A 310 -2.52 1.63 9.24
N LEU A 311 -3.81 1.91 9.42
CA LEU A 311 -4.63 2.67 8.47
C LEU A 311 -4.82 4.12 8.94
N PRO A 312 -4.67 5.11 8.05
CA PRO A 312 -4.94 6.53 8.31
C PRO A 312 -6.45 6.81 8.25
N VAL A 313 -7.14 6.64 9.38
CA VAL A 313 -8.60 6.82 9.48
C VAL A 313 -8.94 8.27 9.76
N ILE A 314 -9.94 8.80 9.04
CA ILE A 314 -10.52 10.12 9.25
C ILE A 314 -11.97 9.96 9.71
N ALA A 315 -12.31 10.57 10.85
CA ALA A 315 -13.66 10.52 11.39
C ALA A 315 -14.62 11.55 10.78
N VAL A 316 -14.08 12.66 10.26
CA VAL A 316 -14.85 13.76 9.67
C VAL A 316 -14.14 14.21 8.40
N ALA A 317 -14.82 14.09 7.27
CA ALA A 317 -14.31 14.56 5.98
C ALA A 317 -13.96 16.06 6.07
N PRO A 318 -12.81 16.50 5.52
CA PRO A 318 -12.56 17.93 5.32
C PRO A 318 -13.65 18.53 4.41
N LYS A 319 -13.83 19.82 4.51
CA LYS A 319 -14.82 20.54 3.69
C LYS A 319 -14.37 20.65 2.24
#